data_09922493d92199aba0bf52e0a3d67bcd
#
_entry.id   09922493d92199aba0bf52e0a3d67bcd
#
_cell.length_a   1.000
_cell.length_b   1.000
_cell.length_c   1.000
_cell.angle_alpha   90.00
_cell.angle_beta   90.00
_cell.angle_gamma   90.00
#
_symmetry.space_group_name_H-M   'P 1'
#
loop_
_entity.id
_entity.type
_entity.pdbx_description
1 polymer ?
#
loop_
_entity_poly.entity_id
_entity_poly.type
_entity_poly.pdbx_seq_one_letter_code
_entity_poly.pdbx_strand_id
1 'polypeptide(L)'
;MPSARQGSIRLFHFAGIDVFLHWSWFLVAAYEIQTRKGSYSSITWNVLEYLALFLIVMIHEFGHALACRQVGGRADQIVLWPLGGVAYVDPPQRPGATLWSIAAGPLVNVVLMPILFLAVAAGRSLGWAEAMPDLYQLVLEVQLINKWLLIFNILPIYPLDGGQILRSLLWFVLGRARSLMVATILGLIGVAGFIGLAVWRQDVWLGAIAVFMLMNCWGGLQHARALLRFAKVPRREGFACPNCKTAPPVGEYWKCGQCGQPFDTFQSGAVCPHCRAQFPQTKCLDCGALNPMNDWMVASLAPSKL
;
A
#
# COMPACT_ATOMS: atom_id res chain seq x y z
N MET A 1 15.83 -3.96 5.93
CA MET A 1 15.00 -2.78 5.58
C MET A 1 15.44 -1.59 6.43
N PRO A 2 16.42 -0.82 6.04
CA PRO A 2 16.94 0.29 6.88
C PRO A 2 16.53 1.69 6.44
N SER A 3 15.97 1.90 5.25
CA SER A 3 15.82 3.26 4.69
C SER A 3 14.50 3.99 5.01
N ALA A 4 13.46 3.31 5.45
CA ALA A 4 12.15 3.93 5.68
C ALA A 4 12.08 4.81 6.94
N ARG A 5 13.00 4.63 7.89
CA ARG A 5 13.09 5.44 9.12
C ARG A 5 13.97 6.68 9.00
N GLN A 6 14.73 6.84 7.91
CA GLN A 6 15.58 8.01 7.73
C GLN A 6 14.70 9.26 7.59
N GLY A 7 14.87 10.22 8.49
CA GLY A 7 14.11 11.47 8.50
C GLY A 7 12.71 11.38 9.10
N SER A 8 12.36 10.28 9.78
CA SER A 8 11.03 10.14 10.41
C SER A 8 11.13 10.12 11.93
N ILE A 9 10.20 10.81 12.59
CA ILE A 9 10.07 10.89 14.05
C ILE A 9 8.95 9.94 14.46
N ARG A 10 9.18 9.09 15.47
CA ARG A 10 8.12 8.27 16.06
C ARG A 10 7.19 9.16 16.87
N LEU A 11 5.89 9.14 16.51
CA LEU A 11 4.86 9.89 17.22
C LEU A 11 4.33 9.12 18.43
N PHE A 12 3.84 7.91 18.18
CA PHE A 12 3.24 7.05 19.21
C PHE A 12 3.18 5.60 18.74
N HIS A 13 2.79 4.74 19.68
CA HIS A 13 2.47 3.33 19.44
C HIS A 13 1.00 3.08 19.80
N PHE A 14 0.23 2.52 18.89
CA PHE A 14 -1.18 2.20 19.12
C PHE A 14 -1.54 0.89 18.45
N ALA A 15 -2.31 0.03 19.14
CA ALA A 15 -2.76 -1.27 18.66
C ALA A 15 -1.61 -2.15 18.07
N GLY A 16 -0.39 -2.07 18.61
CA GLY A 16 0.77 -2.81 18.11
C GLY A 16 1.38 -2.22 16.83
N ILE A 17 1.03 -0.99 16.43
CA ILE A 17 1.52 -0.30 15.26
C ILE A 17 2.30 0.94 15.69
N ASP A 18 3.53 1.06 15.21
CA ASP A 18 4.35 2.27 15.40
C ASP A 18 4.01 3.30 14.32
N VAL A 19 3.63 4.50 14.72
CA VAL A 19 3.34 5.61 13.82
C VAL A 19 4.51 6.57 13.77
N PHE A 20 4.98 6.83 12.56
CA PHE A 20 6.09 7.74 12.28
C PHE A 20 5.62 8.89 11.41
N LEU A 21 6.14 10.09 11.68
CA LEU A 21 5.96 11.29 10.89
C LEU A 21 7.26 11.65 10.18
N HIS A 22 7.24 11.76 8.87
CA HIS A 22 8.39 12.25 8.13
C HIS A 22 8.51 13.77 8.28
N TRP A 23 9.72 14.29 8.44
CA TRP A 23 9.99 15.71 8.68
C TRP A 23 9.38 16.65 7.61
N SER A 24 9.21 16.17 6.38
CA SER A 24 8.63 16.93 5.28
C SER A 24 7.17 17.37 5.50
N TRP A 25 6.46 16.76 6.46
CA TRP A 25 5.15 17.26 6.89
C TRP A 25 5.19 18.67 7.47
N PHE A 26 6.31 19.06 8.10
CA PHE A 26 6.49 20.43 8.58
C PHE A 26 6.59 21.43 7.43
N LEU A 27 7.11 21.04 6.26
CA LEU A 27 7.10 21.87 5.06
C LEU A 27 5.68 22.06 4.51
N VAL A 28 4.88 20.96 4.50
CA VAL A 28 3.47 21.04 4.11
C VAL A 28 2.69 21.91 5.09
N ALA A 29 2.93 21.77 6.39
CA ALA A 29 2.30 22.62 7.42
C ALA A 29 2.61 24.11 7.15
N ALA A 30 3.89 24.43 6.93
CA ALA A 30 4.30 25.82 6.65
C ALA A 30 3.66 26.35 5.36
N TYR A 31 3.59 25.53 4.32
CA TYR A 31 2.96 25.89 3.05
C TYR A 31 1.45 26.10 3.21
N GLU A 32 0.72 25.15 3.78
CA GLU A 32 -0.72 25.22 4.00
C GLU A 32 -1.11 26.41 4.89
N ILE A 33 -0.44 26.58 6.02
CA ILE A 33 -0.70 27.70 6.93
C ILE A 33 -0.44 29.04 6.23
N GLN A 34 0.62 29.12 5.40
CA GLN A 34 0.96 30.34 4.69
C GLN A 34 -0.03 30.68 3.55
N THR A 35 -0.43 29.69 2.75
CA THR A 35 -1.34 29.87 1.62
C THR A 35 -2.78 30.14 2.04
N ARG A 36 -3.16 29.63 3.22
CA ARG A 36 -4.50 29.80 3.79
C ARG A 36 -4.63 30.96 4.79
N LYS A 37 -3.60 31.83 4.86
CA LYS A 37 -3.68 33.07 5.66
C LYS A 37 -4.84 33.93 5.19
N GLY A 38 -5.71 34.34 6.15
CA GLY A 38 -6.90 35.17 5.86
C GLY A 38 -8.15 34.36 5.57
N SER A 39 -8.10 33.02 5.49
CA SER A 39 -9.31 32.17 5.41
C SER A 39 -10.06 32.12 6.74
N TYR A 40 -9.38 32.39 7.85
CA TYR A 40 -9.93 32.38 9.21
C TYR A 40 -9.55 33.64 9.97
N SER A 41 -10.25 33.92 11.06
CA SER A 41 -9.98 35.08 11.94
C SER A 41 -8.65 34.96 12.69
N SER A 42 -8.14 33.74 12.92
CA SER A 42 -6.87 33.50 13.59
C SER A 42 -6.11 32.30 13.01
N ILE A 43 -4.78 32.32 13.17
CA ILE A 43 -3.89 31.26 12.74
C ILE A 43 -4.19 29.91 13.41
N THR A 44 -4.81 29.92 14.59
CA THR A 44 -5.19 28.71 15.33
C THR A 44 -6.10 27.83 14.50
N TRP A 45 -7.05 28.40 13.78
CA TRP A 45 -7.95 27.66 12.91
C TRP A 45 -7.25 27.03 11.72
N ASN A 46 -6.26 27.71 11.13
CA ASN A 46 -5.43 27.11 10.07
C ASN A 46 -4.63 25.90 10.60
N VAL A 47 -4.14 25.99 11.85
CA VAL A 47 -3.45 24.87 12.49
C VAL A 47 -4.43 23.72 12.74
N LEU A 48 -5.66 24.00 13.20
CA LEU A 48 -6.69 22.98 13.43
C LEU A 48 -7.10 22.29 12.11
N GLU A 49 -7.24 23.05 11.01
CA GLU A 49 -7.51 22.49 9.69
C GLU A 49 -6.40 21.55 9.25
N TYR A 50 -5.15 21.97 9.39
CA TYR A 50 -3.99 21.12 9.09
C TYR A 50 -3.94 19.85 9.96
N LEU A 51 -4.23 19.97 11.27
CA LEU A 51 -4.31 18.80 12.15
C LEU A 51 -5.48 17.86 11.78
N ALA A 52 -6.58 18.40 11.30
CA ALA A 52 -7.70 17.59 10.80
C ALA A 52 -7.32 16.83 9.52
N LEU A 53 -6.66 17.49 8.57
CA LEU A 53 -6.07 16.80 7.39
C LEU A 53 -5.17 15.64 7.82
N PHE A 54 -4.23 15.91 8.72
CA PHE A 54 -3.32 14.91 9.25
C PHE A 54 -4.06 13.75 9.92
N LEU A 55 -5.08 14.04 10.72
CA LEU A 55 -5.90 13.02 11.38
C LEU A 55 -6.66 12.15 10.38
N ILE A 56 -7.26 12.73 9.34
CA ILE A 56 -7.98 11.98 8.31
C ILE A 56 -7.03 11.03 7.58
N VAL A 57 -5.85 11.50 7.16
CA VAL A 57 -4.84 10.66 6.53
C VAL A 57 -4.41 9.53 7.49
N MET A 58 -4.16 9.84 8.74
CA MET A 58 -3.74 8.86 9.73
C MET A 58 -4.78 7.75 9.94
N ILE A 59 -6.08 8.07 10.11
CA ILE A 59 -7.11 7.06 10.30
C ILE A 59 -7.37 6.25 9.02
N HIS A 60 -7.18 6.84 7.84
CA HIS A 60 -7.18 6.13 6.56
C HIS A 60 -6.07 5.06 6.53
N GLU A 61 -4.84 5.40 6.90
CA GLU A 61 -3.72 4.45 6.98
C GLU A 61 -3.94 3.35 8.02
N PHE A 62 -4.55 3.69 9.15
CA PHE A 62 -4.99 2.69 10.12
C PHE A 62 -6.01 1.71 9.54
N GLY A 63 -6.89 2.18 8.65
CA GLY A 63 -7.81 1.32 7.89
C GLY A 63 -7.06 0.21 7.16
N HIS A 64 -6.03 0.54 6.38
CA HIS A 64 -5.18 -0.42 5.69
C HIS A 64 -4.48 -1.40 6.65
N ALA A 65 -3.86 -0.86 7.69
CA ALA A 65 -3.06 -1.66 8.63
C ALA A 65 -3.92 -2.66 9.42
N LEU A 66 -5.07 -2.23 9.93
CA LEU A 66 -5.98 -3.09 10.70
C LEU A 66 -6.61 -4.17 9.81
N ALA A 67 -7.05 -3.80 8.60
CA ALA A 67 -7.61 -4.76 7.64
C ALA A 67 -6.55 -5.79 7.18
N CYS A 68 -5.29 -5.38 7.00
CA CYS A 68 -4.19 -6.30 6.72
C CYS A 68 -4.04 -7.35 7.83
N ARG A 69 -4.08 -6.95 9.10
CA ARG A 69 -3.98 -7.85 10.23
C ARG A 69 -5.18 -8.79 10.35
N GLN A 70 -6.39 -8.31 10.06
CA GLN A 70 -7.61 -9.15 10.07
C GLN A 70 -7.50 -10.34 9.12
N VAL A 71 -6.80 -10.19 7.99
CA VAL A 71 -6.60 -11.28 7.02
C VAL A 71 -5.35 -12.12 7.29
N GLY A 72 -4.67 -11.92 8.44
CA GLY A 72 -3.47 -12.65 8.84
C GLY A 72 -2.17 -12.10 8.25
N GLY A 73 -2.17 -10.86 7.77
CA GLY A 73 -1.00 -10.14 7.32
C GLY A 73 -0.24 -9.45 8.45
N ARG A 74 0.88 -8.83 8.10
CA ARG A 74 1.71 -8.02 9.02
C ARG A 74 1.54 -6.54 8.70
N ALA A 75 1.36 -5.74 9.75
CA ALA A 75 1.28 -4.29 9.65
C ALA A 75 1.80 -3.70 10.97
N ASP A 76 3.10 -3.46 11.05
CA ASP A 76 3.77 -3.06 12.28
C ASP A 76 4.15 -1.57 12.28
N GLN A 77 4.08 -0.91 11.13
CA GLN A 77 4.50 0.47 10.97
C GLN A 77 3.61 1.24 10.00
N ILE A 78 3.31 2.48 10.35
CA ILE A 78 2.74 3.48 9.46
C ILE A 78 3.73 4.64 9.41
N VAL A 79 4.14 5.05 8.21
CA VAL A 79 4.95 6.25 8.01
C VAL A 79 4.13 7.25 7.21
N LEU A 80 3.87 8.39 7.82
CA LEU A 80 3.10 9.46 7.19
C LEU A 80 4.04 10.36 6.39
N TRP A 81 3.85 10.35 5.05
CA TRP A 81 4.55 11.20 4.09
C TRP A 81 3.59 12.23 3.51
N PRO A 82 4.04 13.42 3.10
CA PRO A 82 3.16 14.47 2.57
C PRO A 82 2.39 14.10 1.30
N LEU A 83 2.95 13.20 0.48
CA LEU A 83 2.32 12.74 -0.76
C LEU A 83 1.44 11.49 -0.56
N GLY A 84 1.14 11.16 0.69
CA GLY A 84 0.33 10.01 1.11
C GLY A 84 1.00 9.28 2.29
N GLY A 85 0.20 8.73 3.20
CA GLY A 85 0.69 7.79 4.20
C GLY A 85 1.18 6.51 3.51
N VAL A 86 2.11 5.82 4.14
CA VAL A 86 2.50 4.48 3.73
C VAL A 86 2.35 3.56 4.94
N ALA A 87 1.24 2.85 4.99
CA ALA A 87 1.13 1.71 5.87
C ALA A 87 2.02 0.58 5.30
N TYR A 88 3.05 0.19 6.06
CA TYR A 88 3.85 -0.97 5.69
C TYR A 88 3.04 -2.24 5.98
N VAL A 89 2.19 -2.59 5.02
CA VAL A 89 1.31 -3.75 5.08
C VAL A 89 1.87 -4.88 4.20
N ASP A 90 1.90 -6.08 4.76
CA ASP A 90 2.26 -7.31 4.04
C ASP A 90 1.10 -8.32 4.17
N PRO A 91 0.02 -8.12 3.42
CA PRO A 91 -1.11 -9.04 3.42
C PRO A 91 -0.70 -10.38 2.79
N PRO A 92 -1.33 -11.48 3.18
CA PRO A 92 -1.15 -12.75 2.50
C PRO A 92 -1.34 -12.59 1.00
N GLN A 93 -0.47 -13.25 0.19
CA GLN A 93 -0.43 -13.09 -1.26
C GLN A 93 -1.64 -13.80 -1.93
N ARG A 94 -2.82 -13.30 -1.64
CA ARG A 94 -4.13 -13.73 -2.16
C ARG A 94 -4.95 -12.52 -2.56
N PRO A 95 -5.68 -12.57 -3.69
CA PRO A 95 -6.37 -11.39 -4.23
C PRO A 95 -7.38 -10.79 -3.24
N GLY A 96 -8.17 -11.61 -2.53
CA GLY A 96 -9.14 -11.13 -1.55
C GLY A 96 -8.50 -10.47 -0.33
N ALA A 97 -7.39 -11.04 0.20
CA ALA A 97 -6.67 -10.45 1.33
C ALA A 97 -6.04 -9.10 0.96
N THR A 98 -5.44 -9.02 -0.22
CA THR A 98 -4.88 -7.77 -0.74
C THR A 98 -5.99 -6.74 -0.99
N LEU A 99 -7.11 -7.16 -1.62
CA LEU A 99 -8.25 -6.28 -1.88
C LEU A 99 -8.80 -5.66 -0.59
N TRP A 100 -9.05 -6.48 0.45
CA TRP A 100 -9.58 -6.00 1.72
C TRP A 100 -8.62 -5.03 2.40
N SER A 101 -7.33 -5.39 2.47
CA SER A 101 -6.30 -4.53 3.06
C SER A 101 -6.22 -3.16 2.38
N ILE A 102 -6.31 -3.11 1.05
CA ILE A 102 -6.21 -1.84 0.32
C ILE A 102 -7.55 -1.07 0.33
N ALA A 103 -8.69 -1.74 0.21
CA ALA A 103 -9.99 -1.05 0.18
C ALA A 103 -10.38 -0.43 1.52
N ALA A 104 -9.82 -0.91 2.62
CA ALA A 104 -10.18 -0.45 3.96
C ALA A 104 -9.78 1.02 4.23
N GLY A 105 -8.70 1.53 3.63
CA GLY A 105 -8.35 2.95 3.72
C GLY A 105 -9.43 3.86 3.12
N PRO A 106 -9.74 3.75 1.82
CA PRO A 106 -10.87 4.49 1.22
C PRO A 106 -12.21 4.26 1.93
N LEU A 107 -12.45 3.07 2.46
CA LEU A 107 -13.68 2.77 3.20
C LEU A 107 -13.81 3.62 4.47
N VAL A 108 -12.72 3.93 5.16
CA VAL A 108 -12.72 4.88 6.29
C VAL A 108 -13.25 6.24 5.84
N ASN A 109 -12.78 6.76 4.71
CA ASN A 109 -13.26 8.04 4.17
C ASN A 109 -14.73 7.97 3.75
N VAL A 110 -15.19 6.82 3.22
CA VAL A 110 -16.62 6.59 2.91
C VAL A 110 -17.46 6.65 4.18
N VAL A 111 -17.01 6.05 5.29
CA VAL A 111 -17.73 6.10 6.58
C VAL A 111 -17.72 7.49 7.18
N LEU A 112 -16.62 8.25 7.04
CA LEU A 112 -16.55 9.64 7.49
C LEU A 112 -17.45 10.59 6.69
N MET A 113 -17.74 10.28 5.42
CA MET A 113 -18.53 11.16 4.54
C MET A 113 -19.90 11.53 5.13
N PRO A 114 -20.78 10.58 5.52
CA PRO A 114 -22.07 10.93 6.11
C PRO A 114 -21.93 11.64 7.46
N ILE A 115 -20.93 11.31 8.28
CA ILE A 115 -20.69 11.95 9.58
C ILE A 115 -20.38 13.43 9.38
N LEU A 116 -19.45 13.73 8.46
CA LEU A 116 -19.07 15.11 8.15
C LEU A 116 -20.19 15.88 7.46
N PHE A 117 -20.96 15.21 6.59
CA PHE A 117 -22.14 15.81 5.98
C PHE A 117 -23.19 16.21 7.03
N LEU A 118 -23.48 15.33 7.98
CA LEU A 118 -24.39 15.62 9.08
C LEU A 118 -23.85 16.75 9.98
N ALA A 119 -22.56 16.80 10.24
CA ALA A 119 -21.94 17.90 11.00
C ALA A 119 -22.13 19.26 10.30
N VAL A 120 -21.93 19.33 8.98
CA VAL A 120 -22.18 20.54 8.18
C VAL A 120 -23.65 20.92 8.19
N ALA A 121 -24.56 19.95 8.00
CA ALA A 121 -25.99 20.18 8.01
C ALA A 121 -26.48 20.69 9.38
N ALA A 122 -25.97 20.09 10.46
CA ALA A 122 -26.29 20.54 11.84
C ALA A 122 -25.74 21.96 12.08
N GLY A 123 -24.51 22.24 11.70
CA GLY A 123 -23.94 23.60 11.83
C GLY A 123 -24.73 24.64 11.08
N ARG A 124 -25.23 24.30 9.88
CA ARG A 124 -26.11 25.19 9.12
C ARG A 124 -27.45 25.42 9.83
N SER A 125 -28.09 24.37 10.33
CA SER A 125 -29.39 24.48 11.02
C SER A 125 -29.31 25.20 12.37
N LEU A 126 -28.12 25.14 13.02
CA LEU A 126 -27.86 25.81 14.31
C LEU A 126 -27.32 27.25 14.14
N GLY A 127 -27.23 27.77 12.92
CA GLY A 127 -26.77 29.13 12.67
C GLY A 127 -25.28 29.36 12.95
N TRP A 128 -24.44 28.33 12.84
CA TRP A 128 -22.98 28.46 13.08
C TRP A 128 -22.32 29.41 12.10
N ALA A 129 -22.90 29.59 10.89
CA ALA A 129 -22.34 30.52 9.89
C ALA A 129 -22.26 31.96 10.41
N GLU A 130 -23.24 32.36 11.25
CA GLU A 130 -23.29 33.70 11.85
C GLU A 130 -22.69 33.72 13.27
N ALA A 131 -22.97 32.70 14.09
CA ALA A 131 -22.55 32.66 15.50
C ALA A 131 -21.08 32.26 15.70
N MET A 132 -20.55 31.36 14.85
CA MET A 132 -19.19 30.79 14.94
C MET A 132 -18.62 30.54 13.55
N PRO A 133 -18.37 31.58 12.74
CA PRO A 133 -18.02 31.45 11.32
C PRO A 133 -16.77 30.59 11.08
N ASP A 134 -15.72 30.74 11.89
CA ASP A 134 -14.51 29.95 11.76
C ASP A 134 -14.72 28.45 12.01
N LEU A 135 -15.54 28.10 13.01
CA LEU A 135 -15.88 26.70 13.29
C LEU A 135 -16.66 26.09 12.11
N TYR A 136 -17.63 26.84 11.58
CA TYR A 136 -18.42 26.39 10.44
C TYR A 136 -17.53 26.19 9.21
N GLN A 137 -16.64 27.14 8.93
CA GLN A 137 -15.65 27.04 7.85
C GLN A 137 -14.74 25.82 8.06
N LEU A 138 -14.23 25.58 9.27
CA LEU A 138 -13.41 24.42 9.56
C LEU A 138 -14.14 23.10 9.24
N VAL A 139 -15.41 22.97 9.66
CA VAL A 139 -16.19 21.74 9.40
C VAL A 139 -16.42 21.54 7.89
N LEU A 140 -16.66 22.62 7.14
CA LEU A 140 -16.76 22.58 5.67
C LEU A 140 -15.46 22.12 5.03
N GLU A 141 -14.32 22.68 5.45
CA GLU A 141 -13.01 22.33 4.89
C GLU A 141 -12.63 20.88 5.22
N VAL A 142 -12.91 20.41 6.44
CA VAL A 142 -12.69 19.01 6.84
C VAL A 142 -13.52 18.05 5.98
N GLN A 143 -14.78 18.39 5.70
CA GLN A 143 -15.61 17.62 4.78
C GLN A 143 -15.02 17.60 3.37
N LEU A 144 -14.56 18.74 2.88
CA LEU A 144 -13.95 18.89 1.56
C LEU A 144 -12.66 18.11 1.44
N ILE A 145 -11.78 18.17 2.46
CA ILE A 145 -10.56 17.40 2.56
C ILE A 145 -10.85 15.89 2.47
N ASN A 146 -11.79 15.38 3.29
CA ASN A 146 -12.15 13.96 3.26
C ASN A 146 -12.70 13.54 1.89
N LYS A 147 -13.53 14.37 1.27
CA LYS A 147 -14.08 14.13 -0.06
C LYS A 147 -13.00 14.04 -1.13
N TRP A 148 -12.07 15.01 -1.16
CA TRP A 148 -10.99 15.01 -2.14
C TRP A 148 -10.00 13.89 -1.92
N LEU A 149 -9.69 13.55 -0.66
CA LEU A 149 -8.85 12.40 -0.32
C LEU A 149 -9.49 11.10 -0.83
N LEU A 150 -10.81 10.92 -0.62
CA LEU A 150 -11.53 9.76 -1.14
C LEU A 150 -11.50 9.70 -2.68
N ILE A 151 -11.85 10.81 -3.36
CA ILE A 151 -11.88 10.88 -4.83
C ILE A 151 -10.49 10.54 -5.40
N PHE A 152 -9.44 11.17 -4.84
CA PHE A 152 -8.07 10.94 -5.29
C PHE A 152 -7.64 9.48 -5.10
N ASN A 153 -7.90 8.90 -3.91
CA ASN A 153 -7.49 7.54 -3.62
C ASN A 153 -8.31 6.47 -4.37
N ILE A 154 -9.54 6.77 -4.81
CA ILE A 154 -10.35 5.79 -5.57
C ILE A 154 -10.05 5.82 -7.08
N LEU A 155 -9.25 6.77 -7.57
CA LEU A 155 -8.84 6.80 -8.98
C LEU A 155 -8.15 5.48 -9.35
N PRO A 156 -8.52 4.84 -10.47
CA PRO A 156 -7.97 3.56 -10.89
C PRO A 156 -6.55 3.70 -11.47
N ILE A 157 -5.71 4.51 -10.83
CA ILE A 157 -4.37 4.87 -11.26
C ILE A 157 -3.36 4.33 -10.24
N TYR A 158 -2.54 3.36 -10.64
CA TYR A 158 -1.44 2.91 -9.81
C TYR A 158 -0.42 4.07 -9.60
N PRO A 159 0.11 4.31 -8.38
CA PRO A 159 0.06 3.48 -7.18
C PRO A 159 -1.07 3.78 -6.19
N LEU A 160 -2.02 4.65 -6.52
CA LEU A 160 -3.14 4.99 -5.63
C LEU A 160 -3.94 3.75 -5.23
N ASP A 161 -4.72 3.84 -4.16
CA ASP A 161 -5.51 2.70 -3.66
C ASP A 161 -6.46 2.15 -4.72
N GLY A 162 -7.15 3.01 -5.46
CA GLY A 162 -8.04 2.61 -6.56
C GLY A 162 -7.33 1.81 -7.64
N GLY A 163 -6.10 2.16 -7.98
CA GLY A 163 -5.26 1.38 -8.89
C GLY A 163 -4.86 0.02 -8.31
N GLN A 164 -4.60 -0.05 -7.01
CA GLN A 164 -4.29 -1.30 -6.31
C GLN A 164 -5.55 -2.16 -6.08
N ILE A 165 -6.71 -1.54 -5.83
CA ILE A 165 -8.03 -2.21 -5.80
C ILE A 165 -8.31 -2.83 -7.17
N LEU A 166 -8.17 -2.07 -8.26
CA LEU A 166 -8.31 -2.56 -9.63
C LEU A 166 -7.38 -3.73 -9.91
N ARG A 167 -6.10 -3.62 -9.54
CA ARG A 167 -5.14 -4.72 -9.63
C ARG A 167 -5.62 -5.96 -8.89
N SER A 168 -6.13 -5.80 -7.67
CA SER A 168 -6.59 -6.92 -6.84
C SER A 168 -7.83 -7.60 -7.42
N LEU A 169 -8.76 -6.83 -7.98
CA LEU A 169 -9.92 -7.35 -8.72
C LEU A 169 -9.50 -8.12 -9.99
N LEU A 170 -8.62 -7.54 -10.78
CA LEU A 170 -8.08 -8.20 -11.97
C LEU A 170 -7.28 -9.47 -11.62
N TRP A 171 -6.71 -9.55 -10.43
CA TRP A 171 -5.95 -10.72 -10.00
C TRP A 171 -6.80 -11.98 -9.88
N PHE A 172 -8.09 -11.86 -9.55
CA PHE A 172 -9.00 -13.02 -9.53
C PHE A 172 -9.11 -13.72 -10.90
N VAL A 173 -8.93 -12.97 -12.00
CA VAL A 173 -9.11 -13.47 -13.38
C VAL A 173 -7.77 -13.65 -14.09
N LEU A 174 -6.89 -12.64 -14.02
CA LEU A 174 -5.65 -12.58 -14.82
C LEU A 174 -4.42 -13.16 -14.10
N GLY A 175 -4.53 -13.42 -12.79
CA GLY A 175 -3.41 -13.80 -11.94
C GLY A 175 -2.51 -12.60 -11.56
N ARG A 176 -1.59 -12.85 -10.64
CA ARG A 176 -0.79 -11.82 -9.94
C ARG A 176 0.05 -10.94 -10.87
N ALA A 177 0.76 -11.55 -11.81
CA ALA A 177 1.71 -10.84 -12.67
C ALA A 177 1.01 -9.99 -13.74
N ARG A 178 -0.03 -10.56 -14.40
CA ARG A 178 -0.76 -9.86 -15.45
C ARG A 178 -1.61 -8.73 -14.89
N SER A 179 -2.25 -8.92 -13.74
CA SER A 179 -3.03 -7.86 -13.08
C SER A 179 -2.16 -6.65 -12.73
N LEU A 180 -0.94 -6.88 -12.21
CA LEU A 180 0.00 -5.80 -11.94
C LEU A 180 0.43 -5.09 -13.23
N MET A 181 0.68 -5.84 -14.31
CA MET A 181 1.02 -5.26 -15.61
C MET A 181 -0.07 -4.34 -16.13
N VAL A 182 -1.33 -4.80 -16.12
CA VAL A 182 -2.48 -3.99 -16.57
C VAL A 182 -2.64 -2.76 -15.70
N ALA A 183 -2.63 -2.91 -14.37
CA ALA A 183 -2.78 -1.77 -13.45
C ALA A 183 -1.67 -0.72 -13.61
N THR A 184 -0.42 -1.13 -13.83
CA THR A 184 0.69 -0.19 -14.05
C THR A 184 0.63 0.50 -15.41
N ILE A 185 0.16 -0.18 -16.47
CA ILE A 185 -0.06 0.45 -17.80
C ILE A 185 -1.17 1.50 -17.70
N LEU A 186 -2.29 1.17 -17.07
CA LEU A 186 -3.37 2.14 -16.82
C LEU A 186 -2.90 3.30 -15.94
N GLY A 187 -2.05 3.00 -14.94
CA GLY A 187 -1.39 4.01 -14.12
C GLY A 187 -0.53 4.97 -14.94
N LEU A 188 0.27 4.47 -15.88
CA LEU A 188 1.08 5.30 -16.78
C LEU A 188 0.23 6.21 -17.68
N ILE A 189 -0.90 5.71 -18.19
CA ILE A 189 -1.86 6.53 -18.96
C ILE A 189 -2.43 7.65 -18.08
N GLY A 190 -2.84 7.32 -16.84
CA GLY A 190 -3.32 8.30 -15.87
C GLY A 190 -2.26 9.35 -15.53
N VAL A 191 -1.02 8.94 -15.33
CA VAL A 191 0.12 9.86 -15.08
C VAL A 191 0.35 10.79 -16.26
N ALA A 192 0.25 10.31 -17.49
CA ALA A 192 0.34 11.19 -18.67
C ALA A 192 -0.75 12.27 -18.66
N GLY A 193 -1.98 11.91 -18.23
CA GLY A 193 -3.06 12.89 -18.02
C GLY A 193 -2.74 13.91 -16.93
N PHE A 194 -2.16 13.47 -15.78
CA PHE A 194 -1.74 14.37 -14.71
C PHE A 194 -0.61 15.31 -15.16
N ILE A 195 0.36 14.83 -15.94
CA ILE A 195 1.43 15.67 -16.52
C ILE A 195 0.81 16.72 -17.45
N GLY A 196 -0.09 16.31 -18.36
CA GLY A 196 -0.78 17.23 -19.24
C GLY A 196 -1.56 18.31 -18.49
N LEU A 197 -2.27 17.93 -17.41
CA LEU A 197 -3.00 18.86 -16.56
C LEU A 197 -2.05 19.80 -15.79
N ALA A 198 -0.93 19.31 -15.27
CA ALA A 198 0.08 20.10 -14.57
C ALA A 198 0.69 21.17 -15.50
N VAL A 199 1.01 20.80 -16.74
CA VAL A 199 1.53 21.72 -17.76
C VAL A 199 0.47 22.76 -18.14
N TRP A 200 -0.76 22.33 -18.36
CA TRP A 200 -1.86 23.24 -18.71
C TRP A 200 -2.17 24.25 -17.63
N ARG A 201 -2.16 23.80 -16.35
CA ARG A 201 -2.42 24.65 -15.17
C ARG A 201 -1.19 25.41 -14.69
N GLN A 202 -0.01 25.08 -15.21
CA GLN A 202 1.30 25.54 -14.71
C GLN A 202 1.47 25.33 -13.21
N ASP A 203 0.92 24.21 -12.70
CA ASP A 203 0.91 23.86 -11.29
C ASP A 203 2.10 22.93 -10.98
N VAL A 204 3.10 23.50 -10.31
CA VAL A 204 4.33 22.79 -9.91
C VAL A 204 4.03 21.66 -8.93
N TRP A 205 3.04 21.83 -8.04
CA TRP A 205 2.66 20.80 -7.05
C TRP A 205 2.05 19.58 -7.73
N LEU A 206 1.13 19.82 -8.67
CA LEU A 206 0.54 18.77 -9.49
C LEU A 206 1.60 18.04 -10.33
N GLY A 207 2.60 18.79 -10.83
CA GLY A 207 3.76 18.23 -11.51
C GLY A 207 4.61 17.32 -10.61
N ALA A 208 4.86 17.73 -9.37
CA ALA A 208 5.60 16.91 -8.40
C ALA A 208 4.87 15.60 -8.08
N ILE A 209 3.55 15.66 -7.90
CA ILE A 209 2.71 14.46 -7.71
C ILE A 209 2.80 13.55 -8.94
N ALA A 210 2.72 14.09 -10.15
CA ALA A 210 2.80 13.31 -11.39
C ALA A 210 4.16 12.60 -11.54
N VAL A 211 5.27 13.27 -11.20
CA VAL A 211 6.62 12.67 -11.21
C VAL A 211 6.71 11.53 -10.17
N PHE A 212 6.20 11.76 -8.96
CA PHE A 212 6.15 10.71 -7.92
C PHE A 212 5.36 9.48 -8.38
N MET A 213 4.18 9.70 -8.98
CA MET A 213 3.36 8.62 -9.53
C MET A 213 4.08 7.90 -10.68
N LEU A 214 4.77 8.63 -11.57
CA LEU A 214 5.53 8.06 -12.68
C LEU A 214 6.62 7.11 -12.17
N MET A 215 7.40 7.52 -11.17
CA MET A 215 8.45 6.69 -10.58
C MET A 215 7.87 5.39 -9.99
N ASN A 216 6.73 5.46 -9.29
CA ASN A 216 6.06 4.30 -8.72
C ASN A 216 5.49 3.37 -9.80
N CYS A 217 4.84 3.91 -10.85
CA CYS A 217 4.36 3.13 -11.99
C CYS A 217 5.50 2.42 -12.70
N TRP A 218 6.63 3.12 -12.91
CA TRP A 218 7.82 2.52 -13.52
C TRP A 218 8.37 1.35 -12.70
N GLY A 219 8.51 1.53 -11.39
CA GLY A 219 8.89 0.45 -10.46
C GLY A 219 7.90 -0.73 -10.52
N GLY A 220 6.61 -0.44 -10.50
CA GLY A 220 5.54 -1.44 -10.66
C GLY A 220 5.63 -2.21 -11.98
N LEU A 221 5.91 -1.53 -13.10
CA LEU A 221 6.09 -2.14 -14.40
C LEU A 221 7.30 -3.09 -14.45
N GLN A 222 8.43 -2.66 -13.86
CA GLN A 222 9.62 -3.51 -13.75
C GLN A 222 9.33 -4.74 -12.91
N HIS A 223 8.63 -4.57 -11.78
CA HIS A 223 8.23 -5.68 -10.92
C HIS A 223 7.28 -6.66 -11.65
N ALA A 224 6.30 -6.15 -12.39
CA ALA A 224 5.39 -6.98 -13.19
C ALA A 224 6.14 -7.79 -14.26
N ARG A 225 7.10 -7.15 -14.95
CA ARG A 225 7.97 -7.84 -15.92
C ARG A 225 8.81 -8.95 -15.28
N ALA A 226 9.37 -8.69 -14.08
CA ALA A 226 10.12 -9.68 -13.32
C ALA A 226 9.23 -10.87 -12.92
N LEU A 227 8.01 -10.62 -12.44
CA LEU A 227 7.04 -11.68 -12.12
C LEU A 227 6.65 -12.51 -13.36
N LEU A 228 6.45 -11.87 -14.52
CA LEU A 228 6.14 -12.57 -15.77
C LEU A 228 7.30 -13.42 -16.27
N ARG A 229 8.55 -12.96 -16.11
CA ARG A 229 9.75 -13.76 -16.41
C ARG A 229 9.85 -14.95 -15.46
N PHE A 230 9.64 -14.71 -14.16
CA PHE A 230 9.68 -15.77 -13.15
C PHE A 230 8.59 -16.84 -13.36
N ALA A 231 7.41 -16.45 -13.85
CA ALA A 231 6.34 -17.38 -14.19
C ALA A 231 6.69 -18.35 -15.32
N LYS A 232 7.67 -17.99 -16.19
CA LYS A 232 8.15 -18.82 -17.31
C LYS A 232 9.32 -19.75 -16.92
N VAL A 233 9.84 -19.64 -15.70
CA VAL A 233 10.94 -20.50 -15.23
C VAL A 233 10.45 -21.95 -15.14
N PRO A 234 11.27 -22.93 -15.57
CA PRO A 234 10.95 -24.34 -15.42
C PRO A 234 10.61 -24.71 -13.98
N ARG A 235 9.58 -25.51 -13.79
CA ARG A 235 9.11 -25.94 -12.49
C ARG A 235 9.55 -27.36 -12.20
N ARG A 236 9.87 -27.62 -10.94
CA ARG A 236 10.36 -28.91 -10.47
C ARG A 236 9.21 -29.89 -10.31
N GLU A 237 9.30 -31.05 -10.97
CA GLU A 237 8.35 -32.13 -10.79
C GLU A 237 8.53 -32.83 -9.44
N GLY A 238 7.48 -33.45 -8.93
CA GLY A 238 7.48 -34.16 -7.64
C GLY A 238 7.40 -33.27 -6.41
N PHE A 239 7.34 -31.94 -6.57
CA PHE A 239 7.19 -30.99 -5.47
C PHE A 239 6.05 -30.02 -5.74
N ALA A 240 5.28 -29.70 -4.70
CA ALA A 240 4.25 -28.66 -4.76
C ALA A 240 4.14 -27.93 -3.41
N CYS A 241 3.92 -26.64 -3.43
CA CYS A 241 3.68 -25.88 -2.21
C CYS A 241 2.39 -26.36 -1.52
N PRO A 242 2.41 -26.69 -0.22
CA PRO A 242 1.20 -27.12 0.51
C PRO A 242 0.06 -26.10 0.43
N ASN A 243 0.39 -24.81 0.42
CA ASN A 243 -0.59 -23.72 0.46
C ASN A 243 -1.17 -23.36 -0.93
N CYS A 244 -0.31 -23.09 -1.93
CA CYS A 244 -0.76 -22.61 -3.24
C CYS A 244 -0.70 -23.67 -4.34
N LYS A 245 -0.24 -24.88 -4.03
CA LYS A 245 -0.12 -26.03 -4.94
C LYS A 245 0.81 -25.80 -6.15
N THR A 246 1.54 -24.69 -6.18
CA THR A 246 2.48 -24.38 -7.27
C THR A 246 3.78 -25.14 -7.05
N ALA A 247 4.30 -25.76 -8.11
CA ALA A 247 5.61 -26.40 -8.09
C ALA A 247 6.73 -25.35 -7.97
N PRO A 248 7.81 -25.63 -7.19
CA PRO A 248 8.92 -24.69 -7.02
C PRO A 248 9.74 -24.54 -8.31
N PRO A 249 10.35 -23.36 -8.55
CA PRO A 249 11.22 -23.17 -9.70
C PRO A 249 12.51 -24.00 -9.60
N VAL A 250 13.08 -24.34 -10.73
CA VAL A 250 14.42 -24.97 -10.81
C VAL A 250 15.47 -23.88 -10.88
N GLY A 251 16.42 -23.87 -9.94
CA GLY A 251 17.55 -22.94 -9.93
C GLY A 251 17.79 -22.25 -8.59
N GLU A 252 18.81 -21.42 -8.54
CA GLU A 252 19.31 -20.73 -7.34
C GLU A 252 18.52 -19.48 -7.00
N TYR A 253 17.26 -19.63 -6.62
CA TYR A 253 16.34 -18.51 -6.29
C TYR A 253 16.25 -18.19 -4.81
N TRP A 254 16.75 -19.04 -3.92
CA TRP A 254 16.76 -18.83 -2.48
C TRP A 254 18.08 -18.25 -2.02
N LYS A 255 18.02 -17.23 -1.17
CA LYS A 255 19.21 -16.64 -0.55
C LYS A 255 19.42 -17.23 0.85
N CYS A 256 20.64 -17.65 1.11
CA CYS A 256 21.02 -18.08 2.45
C CYS A 256 20.91 -16.94 3.46
N GLY A 257 20.20 -17.19 4.58
CA GLY A 257 20.04 -16.19 5.66
C GLY A 257 21.33 -15.88 6.42
N GLN A 258 22.36 -16.76 6.34
CA GLN A 258 23.64 -16.56 7.02
C GLN A 258 24.71 -15.92 6.11
N CYS A 259 24.98 -16.51 4.93
CA CYS A 259 26.05 -16.02 4.06
C CYS A 259 25.57 -15.15 2.88
N GLY A 260 24.26 -15.03 2.69
CA GLY A 260 23.68 -14.20 1.62
C GLY A 260 23.79 -14.79 0.20
N GLN A 261 24.48 -15.91 0.01
CA GLN A 261 24.66 -16.52 -1.30
C GLN A 261 23.37 -17.18 -1.81
N PRO A 262 23.10 -17.10 -3.13
CA PRO A 262 21.98 -17.80 -3.74
C PRO A 262 22.23 -19.29 -3.79
N PHE A 263 21.18 -20.10 -3.68
CA PHE A 263 21.25 -21.55 -3.83
C PHE A 263 19.87 -22.15 -4.17
N ASP A 264 19.85 -23.37 -4.67
CA ASP A 264 18.62 -24.13 -4.91
C ASP A 264 18.32 -25.02 -3.69
N THR A 265 17.34 -24.61 -2.87
CA THR A 265 17.00 -25.28 -1.62
C THR A 265 16.48 -26.70 -1.84
N PHE A 266 15.84 -26.99 -2.98
CA PHE A 266 15.30 -28.32 -3.30
C PHE A 266 16.38 -29.27 -3.83
N GLN A 267 17.41 -28.76 -4.48
CA GLN A 267 18.54 -29.55 -4.93
C GLN A 267 19.48 -29.89 -3.78
N SER A 268 19.66 -28.96 -2.84
CA SER A 268 20.58 -29.11 -1.70
C SER A 268 19.92 -29.66 -0.44
N GLY A 269 18.64 -30.08 -0.47
CA GLY A 269 17.94 -30.61 0.70
C GLY A 269 17.81 -29.59 1.84
N ALA A 270 17.57 -28.32 1.54
CA ALA A 270 17.48 -27.22 2.48
C ALA A 270 18.80 -26.93 3.26
N VAL A 271 19.94 -27.33 2.74
CA VAL A 271 21.27 -27.03 3.29
C VAL A 271 22.00 -26.09 2.34
N CYS A 272 22.52 -24.98 2.85
CA CYS A 272 23.32 -24.06 2.02
C CYS A 272 24.64 -24.71 1.60
N PRO A 273 24.95 -24.83 0.29
CA PRO A 273 26.19 -25.43 -0.17
C PRO A 273 27.45 -24.60 0.17
N HIS A 274 27.30 -23.30 0.44
CA HIS A 274 28.39 -22.37 0.72
C HIS A 274 28.83 -22.35 2.19
N CYS A 275 27.85 -22.32 3.14
CA CYS A 275 28.14 -22.20 4.57
C CYS A 275 27.59 -23.34 5.42
N ARG A 276 26.94 -24.32 4.80
CA ARG A 276 26.31 -25.51 5.44
C ARG A 276 25.20 -25.19 6.44
N ALA A 277 24.66 -23.96 6.42
CA ALA A 277 23.49 -23.61 7.22
C ALA A 277 22.28 -24.45 6.78
N GLN A 278 21.55 -24.99 7.77
CA GLN A 278 20.33 -25.78 7.55
C GLN A 278 19.08 -24.91 7.74
N PHE A 279 18.10 -25.12 6.90
CA PHE A 279 16.84 -24.39 6.92
C PHE A 279 15.67 -25.36 7.14
N PRO A 280 15.06 -25.38 8.35
CA PRO A 280 13.96 -26.32 8.66
C PRO A 280 12.70 -26.02 7.84
N GLN A 281 12.58 -24.80 7.32
CA GLN A 281 11.45 -24.35 6.51
C GLN A 281 11.93 -23.67 5.25
N THR A 282 11.23 -23.91 4.14
CA THR A 282 11.46 -23.28 2.84
C THR A 282 10.33 -22.35 2.49
N LYS A 283 10.67 -21.11 2.10
CA LYS A 283 9.71 -20.10 1.67
C LYS A 283 9.25 -20.38 0.25
N CYS A 284 7.94 -20.44 0.04
CA CYS A 284 7.38 -20.46 -1.30
C CYS A 284 7.56 -19.09 -1.98
N LEU A 285 8.18 -19.08 -3.16
CA LEU A 285 8.43 -17.84 -3.89
C LEU A 285 7.19 -17.28 -4.58
N ASP A 286 6.14 -18.10 -4.75
CA ASP A 286 4.87 -17.69 -5.36
C ASP A 286 3.89 -17.10 -4.34
N CYS A 287 3.67 -17.78 -3.18
CA CYS A 287 2.69 -17.34 -2.17
C CYS A 287 3.30 -16.80 -0.87
N GLY A 288 4.63 -16.91 -0.70
CA GLY A 288 5.34 -16.43 0.49
C GLY A 288 5.23 -17.32 1.72
N ALA A 289 4.44 -18.41 1.70
CA ALA A 289 4.29 -19.30 2.84
C ALA A 289 5.59 -20.04 3.16
N LEU A 290 5.86 -20.22 4.46
CA LEU A 290 6.97 -21.03 4.98
C LEU A 290 6.45 -22.41 5.31
N ASN A 291 7.06 -23.45 4.74
CA ASN A 291 6.66 -24.84 4.99
C ASN A 291 7.92 -25.72 5.18
N PRO A 292 7.86 -26.76 6.01
CA PRO A 292 8.90 -27.77 6.09
C PRO A 292 9.15 -28.41 4.72
N MET A 293 10.40 -28.80 4.44
CA MET A 293 10.77 -29.38 3.13
C MET A 293 9.95 -30.65 2.83
N ASN A 294 9.67 -31.47 3.84
CA ASN A 294 8.92 -32.71 3.66
C ASN A 294 7.48 -32.51 3.17
N ASP A 295 6.86 -31.36 3.54
CA ASP A 295 5.49 -31.06 3.13
C ASP A 295 5.35 -30.65 1.66
N TRP A 296 6.49 -30.41 0.99
CA TRP A 296 6.52 -30.08 -0.43
C TRP A 296 6.46 -31.30 -1.34
N MET A 297 6.79 -32.48 -0.82
CA MET A 297 6.79 -33.71 -1.62
C MET A 297 5.35 -34.09 -1.98
N VAL A 298 5.06 -34.14 -3.26
CA VAL A 298 3.82 -34.74 -3.75
C VAL A 298 4.02 -36.25 -3.75
N ALA A 299 3.21 -36.97 -2.95
CA ALA A 299 3.21 -38.43 -3.02
C ALA A 299 2.97 -38.83 -4.47
N SER A 300 3.98 -39.40 -5.14
CA SER A 300 3.82 -39.96 -6.48
C SER A 300 2.70 -40.98 -6.36
N LEU A 301 1.69 -40.89 -7.22
CA LEU A 301 0.77 -41.98 -7.47
C LEU A 301 1.63 -43.20 -7.75
N ALA A 302 1.73 -44.11 -6.78
CA ALA A 302 2.37 -45.39 -6.97
C ALA A 302 1.74 -46.03 -8.23
N PRO A 303 2.51 -46.58 -9.16
CA PRO A 303 1.92 -47.23 -10.31
C PRO A 303 0.98 -48.31 -9.78
N SER A 304 -0.29 -48.24 -10.16
CA SER A 304 -1.27 -49.28 -9.88
C SER A 304 -0.67 -50.60 -10.37
N LYS A 305 -0.39 -51.50 -9.43
CA LYS A 305 -0.04 -52.86 -9.77
C LYS A 305 -1.13 -53.44 -10.65
N LEU A 306 -0.76 -53.73 -11.88
CA LEU A 306 -1.47 -54.60 -12.77
C LEU A 306 -1.52 -56.03 -12.19
#